data_66fc68389b832e8e0e41b29dde39f0bf
#
_entry.id   66fc68389b832e8e0e41b29dde39f0bf
#
_cell.length_a   1.000
_cell.length_b   1.000
_cell.length_c   1.000
_cell.angle_alpha   90.00
_cell.angle_beta   90.00
_cell.angle_gamma   90.00
#
_symmetry.space_group_name_H-M   'P 1'
#
loop_
_entity.id
_entity.type
_entity.pdbx_description
1 polymer ?
#
loop_
_entity_poly.entity_id
_entity_poly.type
_entity_poly.pdbx_seq_one_letter_code
_entity_poly.pdbx_strand_id
1 'polypeptide(L)'
;MRPLSFAYLNFVLILSLILSSCGFELRNYANSLDNQTISLDANNSFLNLEMENQLNLKGYLNPSYDSQSTISIKILNHVVNRYVGSAGPGATTTQVRLDYKFLYSLKINGARETQHTFEDISYIDFNQSDLLAFEREEEITKEDFIRKAIRNMEFVISANLNEIK
;
A
#
# COMPACT_ATOMS: atom_id res chain seq x y z
N MET A 1 -55.46 21.14 -23.17
CA MET A 1 -54.25 21.10 -22.32
C MET A 1 -53.57 19.73 -22.52
N ARG A 2 -52.36 19.73 -22.94
CA ARG A 2 -51.68 18.56 -23.57
C ARG A 2 -51.20 17.52 -22.55
N PRO A 3 -51.57 16.23 -22.64
CA PRO A 3 -51.14 15.16 -21.71
C PRO A 3 -49.63 14.79 -21.85
N LEU A 4 -48.95 15.35 -22.86
CA LEU A 4 -47.51 15.10 -23.08
C LEU A 4 -46.61 15.66 -21.98
N SER A 5 -47.02 16.70 -21.25
CA SER A 5 -46.21 17.31 -20.19
C SER A 5 -46.08 16.40 -18.95
N PHE A 6 -47.11 15.65 -18.62
CA PHE A 6 -47.10 14.74 -17.45
C PHE A 6 -46.20 13.50 -17.67
N ALA A 7 -46.20 12.95 -18.89
CA ALA A 7 -45.37 11.82 -19.24
C ALA A 7 -43.85 12.19 -19.22
N TYR A 8 -43.53 13.40 -19.67
CA TYR A 8 -42.16 13.91 -19.65
C TYR A 8 -41.64 14.16 -18.22
N LEU A 9 -42.50 14.69 -17.39
CA LEU A 9 -42.19 14.97 -15.97
C LEU A 9 -41.91 13.67 -15.20
N ASN A 10 -42.72 12.61 -15.42
CA ASN A 10 -42.50 11.30 -14.82
C ASN A 10 -41.27 10.62 -15.36
N PHE A 11 -40.94 10.74 -16.64
CA PHE A 11 -39.73 10.18 -17.22
C PHE A 11 -38.46 10.81 -16.64
N VAL A 12 -38.43 12.13 -16.49
CA VAL A 12 -37.30 12.86 -15.87
C VAL A 12 -37.15 12.50 -14.40
N LEU A 13 -38.25 12.31 -13.67
CA LEU A 13 -38.24 11.89 -12.27
C LEU A 13 -37.68 10.47 -12.10
N ILE A 14 -38.07 9.53 -12.95
CA ILE A 14 -37.57 8.15 -12.94
C ILE A 14 -36.07 8.10 -13.33
N LEU A 15 -35.67 8.90 -14.31
CA LEU A 15 -34.27 8.99 -14.74
C LEU A 15 -33.38 9.58 -13.63
N SER A 16 -33.86 10.56 -12.86
CA SER A 16 -33.11 11.13 -11.74
C SER A 16 -32.95 10.15 -10.56
N LEU A 17 -33.93 9.29 -10.32
CA LEU A 17 -33.88 8.22 -9.31
C LEU A 17 -32.89 7.11 -9.67
N ILE A 18 -32.72 6.79 -10.96
CA ILE A 18 -31.76 5.79 -11.43
C ILE A 18 -30.32 6.34 -11.32
N LEU A 19 -30.10 7.63 -11.56
CA LEU A 19 -28.79 8.26 -11.47
C LEU A 19 -28.29 8.43 -10.01
N SER A 20 -29.19 8.51 -9.02
CA SER A 20 -28.83 8.56 -7.61
C SER A 20 -28.55 7.18 -6.99
N SER A 21 -28.81 6.08 -7.68
CA SER A 21 -28.59 4.71 -7.21
C SER A 21 -27.14 4.22 -7.34
N CYS A 22 -26.25 4.93 -8.03
CA CYS A 22 -24.82 4.66 -7.97
C CYS A 22 -24.19 5.32 -6.72
N GLY A 23 -24.56 4.82 -5.55
CA GLY A 23 -23.81 5.03 -4.32
C GLY A 23 -22.44 4.37 -4.45
N PHE A 24 -21.49 5.00 -5.15
CA PHE A 24 -20.09 4.68 -5.03
C PHE A 24 -19.67 5.17 -3.64
N GLU A 25 -19.94 4.35 -2.63
CA GLU A 25 -19.32 4.53 -1.33
C GLU A 25 -17.82 4.28 -1.55
N LEU A 26 -17.05 5.36 -1.60
CA LEU A 26 -15.58 5.28 -1.48
C LEU A 26 -15.36 4.61 -0.12
N ARG A 27 -15.13 3.29 -0.16
CA ARG A 27 -14.76 2.55 1.03
C ARG A 27 -13.44 3.15 1.49
N ASN A 28 -13.52 4.08 2.45
CA ASN A 28 -12.37 4.63 3.14
C ASN A 28 -11.69 3.47 3.87
N TYR A 29 -10.75 2.81 3.21
CA TYR A 29 -9.80 1.90 3.86
C TYR A 29 -8.89 2.63 4.86
N ALA A 30 -9.04 3.95 4.98
CA ALA A 30 -8.17 4.79 5.77
C ALA A 30 -8.17 4.49 7.27
N ASN A 31 -9.15 3.75 7.80
CA ASN A 31 -9.33 3.56 9.23
C ASN A 31 -9.59 2.10 9.64
N SER A 32 -9.11 1.13 8.85
CA SER A 32 -9.33 -0.29 9.19
C SER A 32 -8.60 -0.73 10.45
N LEU A 33 -7.62 0.05 10.91
CA LEU A 33 -6.81 -0.21 12.11
C LEU A 33 -7.05 0.83 13.21
N ASP A 34 -8.16 1.59 13.17
CA ASP A 34 -8.51 2.54 14.25
C ASP A 34 -8.55 1.80 15.59
N ASN A 35 -7.82 2.32 16.56
CA ASN A 35 -7.61 1.77 17.91
C ASN A 35 -6.75 0.49 18.00
N GLN A 36 -6.03 0.10 16.94
CA GLN A 36 -5.06 -0.99 17.00
C GLN A 36 -3.65 -0.42 17.13
N THR A 37 -2.89 -0.93 18.07
CA THR A 37 -1.47 -0.60 18.21
C THR A 37 -0.63 -1.73 17.65
N ILE A 38 0.36 -1.37 16.83
CA ILE A 38 1.29 -2.30 16.19
C ILE A 38 2.62 -2.21 16.91
N SER A 39 3.20 -3.36 17.27
CA SER A 39 4.61 -3.47 17.59
C SER A 39 5.38 -3.93 16.38
N LEU A 40 6.45 -3.23 16.03
CA LEU A 40 7.32 -3.55 14.90
C LEU A 40 8.68 -4.03 15.40
N ASP A 41 9.08 -5.25 15.01
CA ASP A 41 10.43 -5.80 15.20
C ASP A 41 11.16 -5.80 13.84
N ALA A 42 12.16 -4.96 13.69
CA ALA A 42 12.88 -4.77 12.45
C ALA A 42 14.37 -4.47 12.70
N ASN A 43 15.23 -4.87 11.80
CA ASN A 43 16.63 -4.43 11.81
C ASN A 43 16.75 -2.98 11.32
N ASN A 44 17.88 -2.32 11.63
CA ASN A 44 18.16 -0.92 11.25
C ASN A 44 18.62 -0.81 9.79
N SER A 45 17.77 -1.20 8.82
CA SER A 45 18.01 -0.92 7.40
C SER A 45 17.29 0.36 6.98
N PHE A 46 17.76 1.03 5.92
CA PHE A 46 17.13 2.23 5.38
C PHE A 46 15.64 2.00 5.05
N LEU A 47 15.31 0.88 4.40
CA LEU A 47 13.92 0.55 4.03
C LEU A 47 13.04 0.33 5.25
N ASN A 48 13.57 -0.29 6.31
CA ASN A 48 12.83 -0.52 7.55
C ASN A 48 12.60 0.78 8.34
N LEU A 49 13.59 1.65 8.40
CA LEU A 49 13.45 2.97 9.03
C LEU A 49 12.41 3.81 8.32
N GLU A 50 12.41 3.80 6.99
CA GLU A 50 11.39 4.52 6.21
C GLU A 50 9.99 3.93 6.41
N MET A 51 9.86 2.60 6.45
CA MET A 51 8.58 1.94 6.77
C MET A 51 8.10 2.31 8.18
N GLU A 52 8.99 2.29 9.16
CA GLU A 52 8.70 2.71 10.54
C GLU A 52 8.21 4.15 10.60
N ASN A 53 8.89 5.06 9.90
CA ASN A 53 8.48 6.46 9.80
C ASN A 53 7.07 6.60 9.21
N GLN A 54 6.76 5.90 8.13
CA GLN A 54 5.43 5.95 7.52
C GLN A 54 4.34 5.35 8.42
N LEU A 55 4.63 4.28 9.16
CA LEU A 55 3.70 3.71 10.14
C LEU A 55 3.48 4.64 11.35
N ASN A 56 4.54 5.33 11.80
CA ASN A 56 4.45 6.36 12.84
C ASN A 56 3.58 7.55 12.41
N LEU A 57 3.76 8.04 11.18
CA LEU A 57 2.95 9.13 10.63
C LEU A 57 1.46 8.77 10.54
N LYS A 58 1.14 7.49 10.38
CA LYS A 58 -0.23 6.97 10.42
C LYS A 58 -0.76 6.74 11.84
N GLY A 59 0.10 6.88 12.86
CA GLY A 59 -0.29 6.67 14.26
C GLY A 59 -0.45 5.20 14.67
N TYR A 60 0.11 4.26 13.90
CA TYR A 60 -0.05 2.83 14.17
C TYR A 60 0.96 2.28 15.18
N LEU A 61 2.15 2.89 15.30
CA LEU A 61 3.18 2.40 16.20
C LEU A 61 2.99 2.92 17.62
N ASN A 62 3.06 2.02 18.58
CA ASN A 62 3.15 2.39 19.98
C ASN A 62 4.64 2.53 20.36
N PRO A 63 5.10 3.71 20.79
CA PRO A 63 6.48 3.91 21.22
C PRO A 63 6.83 3.15 22.51
N SER A 64 5.83 2.72 23.26
CA SER A 64 6.03 1.86 24.43
C SER A 64 5.98 0.41 23.94
N TYR A 65 7.11 -0.28 24.04
CA TYR A 65 7.26 -1.74 23.79
C TYR A 65 6.48 -2.53 24.86
N ASP A 66 5.28 -2.07 25.17
CA ASP A 66 4.48 -2.63 26.25
C ASP A 66 3.65 -3.80 25.72
N SER A 67 3.57 -4.84 26.52
CA SER A 67 2.92 -6.13 26.31
C SER A 67 1.43 -6.08 25.94
N GLN A 68 0.90 -4.94 25.56
CA GLN A 68 -0.50 -4.69 25.20
C GLN A 68 -0.74 -4.44 23.71
N SER A 69 0.29 -4.49 22.84
CA SER A 69 0.03 -4.39 21.41
C SER A 69 -0.72 -5.63 20.94
N THR A 70 -1.91 -5.42 20.39
CA THR A 70 -2.75 -6.50 19.85
C THR A 70 -2.18 -7.09 18.57
N ILE A 71 -1.30 -6.35 17.88
CA ILE A 71 -0.69 -6.74 16.61
C ILE A 71 0.84 -6.66 16.72
N SER A 72 1.53 -7.75 16.44
CA SER A 72 2.99 -7.81 16.36
C SER A 72 3.43 -8.16 14.95
N ILE A 73 4.29 -7.33 14.39
CA ILE A 73 4.88 -7.51 13.06
C ILE A 73 6.38 -7.64 13.22
N LYS A 74 6.95 -8.70 12.62
CA LYS A 74 8.39 -8.89 12.53
C LYS A 74 8.81 -8.91 11.07
N ILE A 75 9.72 -8.02 10.70
CA ILE A 75 10.29 -7.97 9.36
C ILE A 75 11.36 -9.05 9.23
N LEU A 76 11.16 -9.98 8.32
CA LEU A 76 12.08 -11.09 8.05
C LEU A 76 13.03 -10.77 6.89
N ASN A 77 12.52 -10.13 5.85
CA ASN A 77 13.33 -9.67 4.71
C ASN A 77 12.70 -8.43 4.07
N HIS A 78 13.51 -7.42 3.78
CA HIS A 78 13.05 -6.19 3.16
C HIS A 78 14.14 -5.66 2.24
N VAL A 79 14.00 -5.89 0.94
CA VAL A 79 15.04 -5.62 -0.05
C VAL A 79 14.46 -5.03 -1.33
N VAL A 80 15.28 -4.22 -1.99
CA VAL A 80 15.11 -3.80 -3.38
C VAL A 80 16.34 -4.26 -4.16
N ASN A 81 16.12 -5.10 -5.15
CA ASN A 81 17.17 -5.53 -6.07
C ASN A 81 17.10 -4.74 -7.37
N ARG A 82 18.26 -4.40 -7.91
CA ARG A 82 18.40 -3.64 -9.15
C ARG A 82 18.90 -4.54 -10.27
N TYR A 83 18.24 -4.50 -11.42
CA TYR A 83 18.57 -5.24 -12.62
C TYR A 83 18.56 -4.34 -13.84
N VAL A 84 19.21 -4.77 -14.91
CA VAL A 84 19.05 -4.14 -16.22
C VAL A 84 17.63 -4.45 -16.72
N GLY A 85 16.83 -3.40 -16.91
CA GLY A 85 15.45 -3.52 -17.43
C GLY A 85 15.42 -3.61 -18.94
N SER A 86 16.15 -2.72 -19.61
CA SER A 86 16.33 -2.75 -21.06
C SER A 86 17.70 -2.19 -21.46
N ALA A 87 18.16 -2.57 -22.66
CA ALA A 87 19.39 -2.08 -23.25
C ALA A 87 19.14 -1.55 -24.65
N GLY A 88 19.75 -0.40 -24.94
CA GLY A 88 19.74 0.22 -26.26
C GLY A 88 20.90 -0.20 -27.16
N PRO A 89 21.10 0.48 -28.28
CA PRO A 89 22.22 0.25 -29.18
C PRO A 89 23.57 0.33 -28.45
N GLY A 90 24.48 -0.60 -28.75
CA GLY A 90 25.78 -0.66 -28.08
C GLY A 90 25.75 -1.24 -26.67
N ALA A 91 24.68 -1.98 -26.30
CA ALA A 91 24.45 -2.57 -24.98
C ALA A 91 24.43 -1.55 -23.82
N THR A 92 24.08 -0.30 -24.12
CA THR A 92 23.91 0.74 -23.10
C THR A 92 22.57 0.53 -22.37
N THR A 93 22.59 0.50 -21.04
CA THR A 93 21.37 0.40 -20.23
C THR A 93 20.49 1.63 -20.51
N THR A 94 19.22 1.40 -20.83
CA THR A 94 18.21 2.45 -21.05
C THR A 94 17.13 2.44 -19.98
N GLN A 95 16.92 1.30 -19.30
CA GLN A 95 16.03 1.18 -18.15
C GLN A 95 16.65 0.29 -17.08
N VAL A 96 16.37 0.61 -15.83
CA VAL A 96 16.67 -0.21 -14.66
C VAL A 96 15.36 -0.77 -14.12
N ARG A 97 15.34 -2.07 -13.87
CA ARG A 97 14.26 -2.75 -13.18
C ARG A 97 14.59 -2.84 -11.69
N LEU A 98 13.64 -2.44 -10.87
CA LEU A 98 13.69 -2.57 -9.41
C LEU A 98 12.70 -3.66 -9.00
N ASP A 99 13.21 -4.72 -8.36
CA ASP A 99 12.41 -5.81 -7.80
C ASP A 99 12.35 -5.61 -6.28
N TYR A 100 11.18 -5.30 -5.77
CA TYR A 100 10.91 -5.12 -4.35
C TYR A 100 10.37 -6.40 -3.74
N LYS A 101 10.91 -6.77 -2.58
CA LYS A 101 10.43 -7.89 -1.79
C LYS A 101 10.38 -7.55 -0.32
N PHE A 102 9.20 -7.74 0.28
CA PHE A 102 8.92 -7.56 1.68
C PHE A 102 8.30 -8.82 2.26
N LEU A 103 9.04 -9.49 3.14
CA LEU A 103 8.62 -10.68 3.86
C LEU A 103 8.53 -10.34 5.35
N TYR A 104 7.38 -10.59 5.95
CA TYR A 104 7.13 -10.33 7.36
C TYR A 104 6.32 -11.45 8.00
N SER A 105 6.46 -11.59 9.32
CA SER A 105 5.54 -12.39 10.12
C SER A 105 4.56 -11.48 10.85
N LEU A 106 3.32 -11.97 10.99
CA LEU A 106 2.21 -11.29 11.62
C LEU A 106 1.65 -12.17 12.73
N LYS A 107 1.46 -11.57 13.91
CA LYS A 107 0.78 -12.20 15.06
C LYS A 107 -0.28 -11.23 15.57
N ILE A 108 -1.53 -11.69 15.69
CA ILE A 108 -2.68 -10.90 16.15
C ILE A 108 -3.26 -11.54 17.40
N ASN A 109 -3.48 -10.75 18.47
CA ASN A 109 -4.12 -11.17 19.72
C ASN A 109 -3.56 -12.48 20.31
N GLY A 110 -2.25 -12.72 20.19
CA GLY A 110 -1.63 -13.94 20.66
C GLY A 110 -1.91 -15.19 19.81
N ALA A 111 -2.61 -15.07 18.69
CA ALA A 111 -2.85 -16.15 17.74
C ALA A 111 -1.52 -16.70 17.14
N ARG A 112 -1.65 -17.77 16.36
CA ARG A 112 -0.50 -18.34 15.67
C ARG A 112 0.13 -17.33 14.72
N GLU A 113 1.45 -17.23 14.71
CA GLU A 113 2.23 -16.42 13.80
C GLU A 113 2.07 -16.93 12.35
N THR A 114 1.79 -16.01 11.43
CA THR A 114 1.64 -16.28 10.00
C THR A 114 2.66 -15.46 9.21
N GLN A 115 3.19 -16.01 8.13
CA GLN A 115 4.13 -15.30 7.25
C GLN A 115 3.44 -14.81 5.99
N HIS A 116 3.77 -13.59 5.59
CA HIS A 116 3.22 -12.93 4.42
C HIS A 116 4.34 -12.33 3.59
N THR A 117 4.15 -12.35 2.27
CA THR A 117 5.09 -11.78 1.32
C THR A 117 4.35 -10.76 0.44
N PHE A 118 4.97 -9.60 0.25
CA PHE A 118 4.56 -8.63 -0.76
C PHE A 118 5.72 -8.41 -1.72
N GLU A 119 5.46 -8.51 -3.02
CA GLU A 119 6.43 -8.29 -4.10
C GLU A 119 5.84 -7.31 -5.11
N ASP A 120 6.70 -6.42 -5.62
CA ASP A 120 6.33 -5.46 -6.66
C ASP A 120 7.54 -5.20 -7.57
N ILE A 121 7.28 -4.76 -8.79
CA ILE A 121 8.32 -4.49 -9.80
C ILE A 121 8.04 -3.11 -10.41
N SER A 122 9.09 -2.31 -10.55
CA SER A 122 9.06 -1.05 -11.26
C SER A 122 10.20 -0.92 -12.24
N TYR A 123 10.00 -0.12 -13.29
CA TYR A 123 11.00 0.22 -14.28
C TYR A 123 11.24 1.72 -14.26
N ILE A 124 12.50 2.12 -14.20
CA ILE A 124 12.94 3.52 -14.20
C ILE A 124 13.80 3.75 -15.43
N ASP A 125 13.56 4.84 -16.12
CA ASP A 125 14.40 5.23 -17.26
C ASP A 125 15.80 5.62 -16.76
N PHE A 126 16.82 5.08 -17.41
CA PHE A 126 18.21 5.32 -17.07
C PHE A 126 18.87 6.19 -18.13
N ASN A 127 19.35 7.35 -17.72
CA ASN A 127 20.15 8.23 -18.55
C ASN A 127 21.51 8.48 -17.88
N GLN A 128 22.58 8.01 -18.48
CA GLN A 128 23.93 8.17 -17.97
C GLN A 128 24.34 9.64 -17.81
N SER A 129 23.74 10.54 -18.56
CA SER A 129 24.00 11.98 -18.50
C SER A 129 23.30 12.68 -17.36
N ASP A 130 22.34 12.02 -16.69
CA ASP A 130 21.55 12.59 -15.60
C ASP A 130 21.35 11.57 -14.47
N LEU A 131 22.44 11.27 -13.80
CA LEU A 131 22.44 10.31 -12.68
C LEU A 131 21.66 10.82 -11.47
N LEU A 132 21.63 12.13 -11.23
CA LEU A 132 20.91 12.71 -10.09
C LEU A 132 19.40 12.57 -10.26
N ALA A 133 18.88 12.76 -11.45
CA ALA A 133 17.47 12.52 -11.74
C ALA A 133 17.11 11.05 -11.52
N PHE A 134 17.96 10.13 -12.01
CA PHE A 134 17.79 8.70 -11.81
C PHE A 134 17.77 8.30 -10.33
N GLU A 135 18.74 8.78 -9.53
CA GLU A 135 18.79 8.49 -8.09
C GLU A 135 17.54 8.98 -7.36
N ARG A 136 17.06 10.17 -7.71
CA ARG A 136 15.83 10.74 -7.14
C ARG A 136 14.59 9.91 -7.51
N GLU A 137 14.48 9.48 -8.76
CA GLU A 137 13.36 8.65 -9.22
C GLU A 137 13.38 7.27 -8.56
N GLU A 138 14.57 6.71 -8.35
CA GLU A 138 14.74 5.46 -7.59
C GLU A 138 14.28 5.62 -6.14
N GLU A 139 14.63 6.73 -5.47
CA GLU A 139 14.19 7.00 -4.09
C GLU A 139 12.67 7.12 -4.01
N ILE A 140 12.05 7.90 -4.91
CA ILE A 140 10.59 8.03 -4.99
C ILE A 140 9.92 6.66 -5.23
N THR A 141 10.51 5.83 -6.07
CA THR A 141 10.01 4.49 -6.37
C THR A 141 10.10 3.57 -5.15
N LYS A 142 11.19 3.64 -4.38
CA LYS A 142 11.32 2.88 -3.11
C LYS A 142 10.27 3.30 -2.08
N GLU A 143 10.02 4.60 -1.95
CA GLU A 143 8.95 5.10 -1.07
C GLU A 143 7.57 4.61 -1.53
N ASP A 144 7.31 4.55 -2.84
CA ASP A 144 6.05 4.03 -3.39
C ASP A 144 5.88 2.53 -3.10
N PHE A 145 6.94 1.74 -3.22
CA PHE A 145 6.93 0.34 -2.82
C PHE A 145 6.56 0.17 -1.35
N ILE A 146 7.17 0.96 -0.46
CA ILE A 146 6.87 0.93 0.98
C ILE A 146 5.41 1.29 1.23
N ARG A 147 4.88 2.34 0.60
CA ARG A 147 3.46 2.71 0.71
C ARG A 147 2.52 1.58 0.26
N LYS A 148 2.86 0.89 -0.82
CA LYS A 148 2.08 -0.26 -1.33
C LYS A 148 2.17 -1.45 -0.36
N ALA A 149 3.35 -1.73 0.18
CA ALA A 149 3.57 -2.79 1.18
C ALA A 149 2.74 -2.53 2.46
N ILE A 150 2.73 -1.30 2.95
CA ILE A 150 1.91 -0.91 4.11
C ILE A 150 0.41 -1.11 3.80
N ARG A 151 -0.09 -0.70 2.63
CA ARG A 151 -1.49 -0.93 2.26
C ARG A 151 -1.84 -2.41 2.17
N ASN A 152 -0.93 -3.23 1.63
CA ASN A 152 -1.12 -4.69 1.60
C ASN A 152 -1.17 -5.26 3.02
N MET A 153 -0.28 -4.82 3.89
CA MET A 153 -0.23 -5.23 5.29
C MET A 153 -1.52 -4.83 6.04
N GLU A 154 -2.01 -3.61 5.87
CA GLU A 154 -3.28 -3.13 6.41
C GLU A 154 -4.46 -4.02 5.96
N PHE A 155 -4.47 -4.40 4.69
CA PHE A 155 -5.49 -5.30 4.15
C PHE A 155 -5.42 -6.70 4.79
N VAL A 156 -4.22 -7.27 4.91
CA VAL A 156 -4.01 -8.59 5.54
C VAL A 156 -4.44 -8.56 7.00
N ILE A 157 -4.06 -7.54 7.77
CA ILE A 157 -4.44 -7.39 9.17
C ILE A 157 -5.97 -7.30 9.30
N SER A 158 -6.60 -6.46 8.48
CA SER A 158 -8.06 -6.26 8.51
C SER A 158 -8.82 -7.55 8.18
N ALA A 159 -8.33 -8.34 7.22
CA ALA A 159 -8.92 -9.62 6.86
C ALA A 159 -8.87 -10.59 8.07
N ASN A 160 -7.71 -10.72 8.71
CA ASN A 160 -7.54 -11.59 9.86
C ASN A 160 -8.36 -11.14 11.10
N LEU A 161 -8.51 -9.83 11.33
CA LEU A 161 -9.35 -9.31 12.41
C LEU A 161 -10.85 -9.62 12.20
N ASN A 162 -11.29 -9.68 10.95
CA ASN A 162 -12.68 -10.01 10.62
C ASN A 162 -12.99 -11.51 10.73
N GLU A 163 -12.00 -12.39 10.60
CA GLU A 163 -12.18 -13.83 10.78
C GLU A 163 -12.27 -14.25 12.26
N ILE A 164 -11.80 -13.40 13.18
CA ILE A 164 -11.79 -13.66 14.63
C ILE A 164 -13.10 -13.21 15.30
N LYS A 165 -13.96 -12.47 14.62
CA LYS A 165 -15.29 -12.05 15.10
C LYS A 165 -16.36 -13.08 14.79
#